data_d8be49d0cf9ecadcddde50a4c1be7a94
#
_entry.id   d8be49d0cf9ecadcddde50a4c1be7a94
#
_cell.length_a   1.000
_cell.length_b   1.000
_cell.length_c   1.000
_cell.angle_alpha   90.00
_cell.angle_beta   90.00
_cell.angle_gamma   90.00
#
_symmetry.space_group_name_H-M   'P 1'
#
loop_
_entity.id
_entity.type
_entity.pdbx_description
1 polymer ?
#
loop_
_entity_poly.entity_id
_entity_poly.type
_entity_poly.pdbx_seq_one_letter_code
_entity_poly.pdbx_strand_id
1 'polypeptide(L)'
;MEDIILNKVSESGIITIDLERFFPEEEIVAFDLTPFLFRGLILKEKEFRESMLNENWSKYVGKAVAVFCSSDAIIPAWAHMLVASMLSGIAHSVYVGTTAELEKKLFLQNLEQIKATDYIDKRVVVKGCGDKQIGAYAY
;
A
#
# COMPACT_ATOMS: atom_id res chain seq x y z
N MET A 1 -24.55 -24.63 -17.88
CA MET A 1 -23.93 -23.84 -18.97
C MET A 1 -22.69 -23.10 -18.55
N GLU A 2 -22.66 -22.56 -17.34
CA GLU A 2 -21.44 -21.91 -16.79
C GLU A 2 -20.27 -22.88 -16.64
N ASP A 3 -20.54 -24.12 -16.24
CA ASP A 3 -19.51 -25.16 -16.10
C ASP A 3 -18.82 -25.53 -17.41
N ILE A 4 -19.51 -25.41 -18.54
CA ILE A 4 -18.95 -25.70 -19.84
C ILE A 4 -17.94 -24.64 -20.28
N ILE A 5 -18.14 -23.38 -19.91
CA ILE A 5 -17.24 -22.28 -20.24
C ILE A 5 -15.96 -22.36 -19.40
N LEU A 6 -16.09 -22.67 -18.10
CA LEU A 6 -14.97 -22.88 -17.19
C LEU A 6 -14.11 -24.07 -17.64
N ASN A 7 -14.73 -25.17 -18.03
CA ASN A 7 -14.03 -26.34 -18.55
C ASN A 7 -13.27 -26.05 -19.83
N LYS A 8 -13.81 -25.24 -20.74
CA LYS A 8 -13.10 -24.86 -21.97
C LYS A 8 -11.85 -24.06 -21.71
N VAL A 9 -11.86 -23.16 -20.73
CA VAL A 9 -10.67 -22.37 -20.35
C VAL A 9 -9.62 -23.28 -19.72
N SER A 10 -10.01 -24.18 -18.82
CA SER A 10 -9.07 -25.14 -18.19
C SER A 10 -8.50 -26.16 -19.18
N GLU A 11 -9.32 -26.62 -20.13
CA GLU A 11 -8.90 -27.58 -21.18
C GLU A 11 -8.01 -26.92 -22.25
N SER A 12 -8.11 -25.60 -22.45
CA SER A 12 -7.32 -24.88 -23.46
C SER A 12 -5.83 -24.71 -23.07
N GLY A 13 -5.47 -24.99 -21.84
CA GLY A 13 -4.10 -24.78 -21.34
C GLY A 13 -3.73 -23.30 -21.18
N ILE A 14 -4.69 -22.39 -21.23
CA ILE A 14 -4.48 -20.95 -21.02
C ILE A 14 -4.28 -20.70 -19.53
N ILE A 15 -3.18 -19.99 -19.20
CA ILE A 15 -2.90 -19.57 -17.84
C ILE A 15 -3.48 -18.16 -17.65
N THR A 16 -4.26 -17.98 -16.59
CA THR A 16 -4.82 -16.68 -16.23
C THR A 16 -4.02 -16.05 -15.11
N ILE A 17 -3.52 -14.85 -15.34
CA ILE A 17 -2.95 -13.99 -14.28
C ILE A 17 -4.07 -13.05 -13.83
N ASP A 18 -4.56 -13.27 -12.62
CA ASP A 18 -5.59 -12.45 -12.01
C ASP A 18 -4.95 -11.33 -11.21
N LEU A 19 -5.03 -10.09 -11.70
CA LEU A 19 -4.39 -8.94 -11.09
C LEU A 19 -4.94 -8.61 -9.70
N GLU A 20 -6.19 -8.97 -9.41
CA GLU A 20 -6.77 -8.74 -8.08
C GLU A 20 -6.02 -9.47 -6.96
N ARG A 21 -5.37 -10.58 -7.27
CA ARG A 21 -4.60 -11.37 -6.29
C ARG A 21 -3.33 -10.68 -5.82
N PHE A 22 -2.91 -9.61 -6.49
CA PHE A 22 -1.68 -8.89 -6.17
C PHE A 22 -1.93 -7.66 -5.30
N PHE A 23 -3.17 -7.37 -4.93
CA PHE A 23 -3.44 -6.34 -3.93
C PHE A 23 -2.80 -6.71 -2.59
N PRO A 24 -2.31 -5.72 -1.83
CA PRO A 24 -1.70 -5.99 -0.53
C PRO A 24 -2.71 -6.64 0.43
N GLU A 25 -2.26 -7.64 1.16
CA GLU A 25 -3.05 -8.32 2.20
C GLU A 25 -3.05 -7.52 3.50
N GLU A 26 -2.03 -6.70 3.71
CA GLU A 26 -1.87 -5.88 4.90
C GLU A 26 -2.94 -4.79 4.97
N GLU A 27 -3.42 -4.52 6.17
CA GLU A 27 -4.30 -3.37 6.39
C GLU A 27 -3.52 -2.08 6.16
N ILE A 28 -4.03 -1.22 5.28
CA ILE A 28 -3.45 0.09 5.00
C ILE A 28 -4.13 1.12 5.88
N VAL A 29 -3.34 1.83 6.67
CA VAL A 29 -3.82 2.89 7.56
C VAL A 29 -3.05 4.18 7.33
N ALA A 30 -3.67 5.29 7.65
CA ALA A 30 -3.05 6.61 7.56
C ALA A 30 -2.53 7.06 8.93
N PHE A 31 -1.37 7.70 8.91
CA PHE A 31 -0.88 8.49 10.03
C PHE A 31 -0.86 9.95 9.60
N ASP A 32 -1.86 10.72 10.05
CA ASP A 32 -1.99 12.12 9.71
C ASP A 32 -1.26 12.98 10.75
N LEU A 33 -0.35 13.83 10.28
CA LEU A 33 0.42 14.72 11.14
C LEU A 33 -0.41 15.91 11.66
N THR A 34 -1.51 16.23 11.01
CA THR A 34 -2.33 17.42 11.35
C THR A 34 -2.71 17.53 12.82
N PRO A 35 -3.16 16.46 13.52
CA PRO A 35 -3.51 16.56 14.95
C PRO A 35 -2.34 16.91 15.86
N PHE A 36 -1.10 16.74 15.40
CA PHE A 36 0.12 17.01 16.18
C PHE A 36 0.69 18.40 15.91
N LEU A 37 0.01 19.20 15.10
CA LEU A 37 0.44 20.55 14.75
C LEU A 37 -0.29 21.58 15.57
N PHE A 38 0.41 22.68 15.88
CA PHE A 38 -0.25 23.84 16.52
C PHE A 38 -1.26 24.44 15.56
N ARG A 39 -2.52 24.48 15.96
CA ARG A 39 -3.68 24.91 15.15
C ARG A 39 -3.78 24.21 13.80
N GLY A 40 -3.25 22.98 13.70
CA GLY A 40 -3.26 22.20 12.46
C GLY A 40 -2.35 22.73 11.34
N LEU A 41 -1.50 23.72 11.61
CA LEU A 41 -0.70 24.38 10.58
C LEU A 41 0.79 24.50 10.91
N ILE A 42 1.18 24.54 12.16
CA ILE A 42 2.56 24.81 12.56
C ILE A 42 3.12 23.64 13.36
N LEU A 43 4.22 23.08 12.87
CA LEU A 43 4.95 22.07 13.61
C LEU A 43 5.90 22.74 14.59
N LYS A 44 5.62 22.55 15.89
CA LYS A 44 6.49 22.96 16.99
C LYS A 44 7.33 21.75 17.40
N GLU A 45 8.64 21.84 17.21
CA GLU A 45 9.55 20.70 17.35
C GLU A 45 9.44 20.00 18.70
N LYS A 46 9.50 20.76 19.80
CA LYS A 46 9.48 20.20 21.15
C LYS A 46 8.20 19.41 21.42
N GLU A 47 7.05 20.04 21.15
CA GLU A 47 5.73 19.44 21.36
C GLU A 47 5.51 18.23 20.44
N PHE A 48 5.98 18.35 19.20
CA PHE A 48 5.87 17.25 18.23
C PHE A 48 6.69 16.03 18.70
N ARG A 49 7.93 16.23 19.14
CA ARG A 49 8.78 15.15 19.65
C ARG A 49 8.18 14.48 20.89
N GLU A 50 7.65 15.28 21.82
CA GLU A 50 6.95 14.75 22.99
C GLU A 50 5.72 13.92 22.60
N SER A 51 4.94 14.40 21.65
CA SER A 51 3.77 13.65 21.13
C SER A 51 4.15 12.33 20.51
N MET A 52 5.26 12.29 19.76
CA MET A 52 5.75 11.04 19.14
C MET A 52 6.22 10.04 20.19
N LEU A 53 6.85 10.50 21.29
CA LEU A 53 7.24 9.63 22.39
C LEU A 53 6.04 9.05 23.16
N ASN A 54 4.94 9.77 23.21
CA ASN A 54 3.73 9.38 23.95
C ASN A 54 2.69 8.67 23.09
N GLU A 55 2.90 8.56 21.77
CA GLU A 55 1.98 7.90 20.86
C GLU A 55 1.98 6.38 21.11
N ASN A 56 0.80 5.77 20.97
CA ASN A 56 0.68 4.31 21.05
C ASN A 56 1.00 3.68 19.68
N TRP A 57 2.27 3.36 19.47
CA TRP A 57 2.73 2.77 18.23
C TRP A 57 2.30 1.31 18.04
N SER A 58 1.91 0.61 19.09
CA SER A 58 1.50 -0.79 19.02
C SER A 58 0.26 -1.02 18.16
N LYS A 59 -0.57 0.00 17.98
CA LYS A 59 -1.76 -0.09 17.09
C LYS A 59 -1.41 -0.26 15.61
N TYR A 60 -0.15 -0.04 15.25
CA TYR A 60 0.32 -0.16 13.87
C TYR A 60 1.05 -1.48 13.58
N VAL A 61 1.09 -2.39 14.53
CA VAL A 61 1.76 -3.69 14.35
C VAL A 61 1.21 -4.42 13.14
N GLY A 62 2.09 -4.79 12.22
CA GLY A 62 1.74 -5.55 11.01
C GLY A 62 0.98 -4.78 9.94
N LYS A 63 0.73 -3.48 10.14
CA LYS A 63 -0.01 -2.65 9.19
C LYS A 63 0.91 -1.92 8.24
N ALA A 64 0.41 -1.59 7.05
CA ALA A 64 1.07 -0.69 6.12
C ALA A 64 0.61 0.74 6.43
N VAL A 65 1.55 1.63 6.74
CA VAL A 65 1.23 2.97 7.23
C VAL A 65 1.65 4.03 6.23
N ALA A 66 0.69 4.85 5.81
CA ALA A 66 0.92 6.03 4.98
C ALA A 66 1.01 7.26 5.89
N VAL A 67 2.16 7.90 5.91
CA VAL A 67 2.41 9.10 6.71
C VAL A 67 2.23 10.33 5.84
N PHE A 68 1.32 11.20 6.22
CA PHE A 68 1.01 12.40 5.45
C PHE A 68 0.48 13.53 6.36
N CYS A 69 0.24 14.68 5.77
CA CYS A 69 -0.41 15.79 6.45
C CYS A 69 -1.63 16.23 5.63
N SER A 70 -2.82 16.20 6.24
CA SER A 70 -4.06 16.58 5.56
C SER A 70 -4.27 18.09 5.48
N SER A 71 -3.50 18.89 6.22
CA SER A 71 -3.53 20.36 6.16
C SER A 71 -2.45 20.89 5.19
N ASP A 72 -2.54 22.19 4.87
CA ASP A 72 -1.55 22.87 4.02
C ASP A 72 -0.27 23.26 4.76
N ALA A 73 0.00 22.64 5.90
CA ALA A 73 1.19 22.92 6.69
C ALA A 73 2.47 22.49 5.96
N ILE A 74 3.53 23.26 6.12
CA ILE A 74 4.86 22.89 5.66
C ILE A 74 5.48 21.99 6.72
N ILE A 75 5.72 20.73 6.34
CA ILE A 75 6.29 19.74 7.24
C ILE A 75 7.76 19.53 6.88
N PRO A 76 8.68 19.76 7.80
CA PRO A 76 10.09 19.48 7.53
C PRO A 76 10.33 17.96 7.38
N ALA A 77 11.27 17.61 6.52
CA ALA A 77 11.58 16.21 6.23
C ALA A 77 11.89 15.38 7.48
N TRP A 78 12.57 15.97 8.48
CA TRP A 78 12.90 15.27 9.70
C TRP A 78 11.68 14.77 10.49
N ALA A 79 10.55 15.47 10.38
CA ALA A 79 9.31 15.06 11.07
C ALA A 79 8.77 13.75 10.48
N HIS A 80 8.75 13.64 9.16
CA HIS A 80 8.39 12.39 8.49
C HIS A 80 9.37 11.26 8.85
N MET A 81 10.66 11.57 8.89
CA MET A 81 11.69 10.60 9.26
C MET A 81 11.55 10.13 10.70
N LEU A 82 11.20 11.03 11.62
CA LEU A 82 10.96 10.68 13.02
C LEU A 82 9.78 9.69 13.13
N VAL A 83 8.67 9.97 12.47
CA VAL A 83 7.50 9.07 12.47
C VAL A 83 7.90 7.71 11.87
N ALA A 84 8.59 7.71 10.74
CA ALA A 84 9.06 6.48 10.12
C ALA A 84 9.97 5.67 11.05
N SER A 85 10.85 6.34 11.81
CA SER A 85 11.72 5.68 12.77
C SER A 85 10.95 5.04 13.93
N MET A 86 9.90 5.69 14.41
CA MET A 86 9.02 5.13 15.45
C MET A 86 8.25 3.91 14.97
N LEU A 87 7.87 3.88 13.70
CA LEU A 87 7.16 2.77 13.08
C LEU A 87 8.07 1.63 12.64
N SER A 88 9.37 1.88 12.55
CA SER A 88 10.35 0.87 12.13
C SER A 88 10.37 -0.32 13.09
N GLY A 89 10.26 -1.53 12.53
CA GLY A 89 10.19 -2.75 13.34
C GLY A 89 8.82 -3.04 13.96
N ILE A 90 7.85 -2.14 13.81
CA ILE A 90 6.48 -2.27 14.30
C ILE A 90 5.52 -2.45 13.13
N ALA A 91 5.49 -1.49 12.21
CA ALA A 91 4.66 -1.56 11.01
C ALA A 91 5.25 -2.55 9.99
N HIS A 92 4.39 -3.14 9.18
CA HIS A 92 4.82 -3.96 8.03
C HIS A 92 5.60 -3.12 7.03
N SER A 93 5.09 -1.93 6.71
CA SER A 93 5.74 -0.97 5.82
C SER A 93 5.32 0.46 6.16
N VAL A 94 6.17 1.41 5.79
CA VAL A 94 5.93 2.84 6.00
C VAL A 94 6.19 3.57 4.69
N TYR A 95 5.30 4.48 4.33
CA TYR A 95 5.39 5.28 3.12
C TYR A 95 4.99 6.72 3.43
N VAL A 96 5.77 7.68 2.97
CA VAL A 96 5.42 9.10 3.08
C VAL A 96 4.58 9.49 1.87
N GLY A 97 3.29 9.68 2.07
CA GLY A 97 2.31 9.94 1.04
C GLY A 97 0.92 9.47 1.46
N THR A 98 -0.01 9.45 0.52
CA THR A 98 -1.39 9.04 0.76
C THR A 98 -1.56 7.52 0.85
N THR A 99 -2.67 7.08 1.42
CA THR A 99 -3.01 5.64 1.46
C THR A 99 -3.18 5.06 0.06
N ALA A 100 -3.73 5.84 -0.88
CA ALA A 100 -3.88 5.41 -2.27
C ALA A 100 -2.53 5.20 -2.96
N GLU A 101 -1.57 6.10 -2.72
CA GLU A 101 -0.20 5.96 -3.23
C GLU A 101 0.49 4.74 -2.63
N LEU A 102 0.32 4.49 -1.35
CA LEU A 102 0.88 3.31 -0.68
C LEU A 102 0.28 2.02 -1.23
N GLU A 103 -1.03 1.96 -1.40
CA GLU A 103 -1.70 0.79 -1.99
C GLU A 103 -1.15 0.49 -3.38
N LYS A 104 -1.04 1.52 -4.22
CA LYS A 104 -0.45 1.39 -5.56
C LYS A 104 0.97 0.85 -5.51
N LYS A 105 1.81 1.40 -4.63
CA LYS A 105 3.20 0.96 -4.46
C LYS A 105 3.28 -0.52 -4.08
N LEU A 106 2.51 -0.93 -3.07
CA LEU A 106 2.50 -2.31 -2.60
C LEU A 106 1.97 -3.27 -3.68
N PHE A 107 0.94 -2.85 -4.39
CA PHE A 107 0.40 -3.61 -5.50
C PHE A 107 1.44 -3.84 -6.60
N LEU A 108 2.13 -2.78 -7.01
CA LEU A 108 3.20 -2.88 -8.02
C LEU A 108 4.37 -3.74 -7.54
N GLN A 109 4.75 -3.66 -6.27
CA GLN A 109 5.78 -4.52 -5.70
C GLN A 109 5.38 -5.99 -5.73
N ASN A 110 4.11 -6.30 -5.47
CA ASN A 110 3.59 -7.66 -5.57
C ASN A 110 3.62 -8.15 -7.02
N LEU A 111 3.27 -7.30 -7.99
CA LEU A 111 3.36 -7.64 -9.41
C LEU A 111 4.79 -7.96 -9.87
N GLU A 112 5.78 -7.28 -9.29
CA GLU A 112 7.20 -7.53 -9.60
C GLU A 112 7.66 -8.93 -9.19
N GLN A 113 6.91 -9.64 -8.34
CA GLN A 113 7.20 -11.03 -7.98
C GLN A 113 6.89 -12.02 -9.10
N ILE A 114 6.14 -11.61 -10.12
CA ILE A 114 5.84 -12.44 -11.28
C ILE A 114 7.13 -12.68 -12.06
N LYS A 115 7.48 -13.94 -12.24
CA LYS A 115 8.66 -14.35 -13.01
C LYS A 115 8.23 -14.69 -14.44
N ALA A 116 8.68 -13.90 -15.39
CA ALA A 116 8.39 -14.13 -16.81
C ALA A 116 8.83 -15.53 -17.28
N THR A 117 9.88 -16.08 -16.68
CA THR A 117 10.38 -17.41 -17.00
C THR A 117 9.37 -18.54 -16.73
N ASP A 118 8.43 -18.33 -15.79
CA ASP A 118 7.38 -19.31 -15.49
C ASP A 118 6.35 -19.42 -16.60
N TYR A 119 6.35 -18.50 -17.55
CA TYR A 119 5.34 -18.37 -18.62
C TYR A 119 5.93 -18.56 -20.03
N ILE A 120 7.19 -18.98 -20.15
CA ILE A 120 7.83 -19.24 -21.44
C ILE A 120 7.03 -20.29 -22.21
N ASP A 121 6.75 -20.00 -23.49
CA ASP A 121 6.00 -20.86 -24.40
C ASP A 121 4.57 -21.19 -23.95
N LYS A 122 4.03 -20.41 -23.01
CA LYS A 122 2.67 -20.56 -22.51
C LYS A 122 1.75 -19.45 -23.02
N ARG A 123 0.48 -19.81 -23.20
CA ARG A 123 -0.56 -18.83 -23.51
C ARG A 123 -1.08 -18.24 -22.21
N VAL A 124 -1.00 -16.93 -22.07
CA VAL A 124 -1.33 -16.21 -20.84
C VAL A 124 -2.40 -15.16 -21.11
N VAL A 125 -3.41 -15.11 -20.25
CA VAL A 125 -4.43 -14.07 -20.22
C VAL A 125 -4.26 -13.29 -18.90
N VAL A 126 -4.24 -11.96 -19.01
CA VAL A 126 -4.21 -11.07 -17.86
C VAL A 126 -5.63 -10.59 -17.58
N LYS A 127 -6.15 -10.95 -16.42
CA LYS A 127 -7.49 -10.57 -15.97
C LYS A 127 -7.41 -9.39 -15.01
N GLY A 128 -8.04 -8.27 -15.39
CA GLY A 128 -8.14 -7.07 -14.55
C GLY A 128 -9.57 -6.71 -14.14
N CYS A 129 -10.56 -7.48 -14.57
CA CYS A 129 -11.97 -7.26 -14.23
C CYS A 129 -12.37 -8.11 -13.02
N GLY A 130 -12.97 -7.47 -12.01
CA GLY A 130 -13.41 -8.14 -10.81
C GLY A 130 -14.01 -7.14 -9.83
N ASP A 131 -13.97 -7.45 -8.53
CA ASP A 131 -14.56 -6.62 -7.48
C ASP A 131 -13.72 -5.36 -7.20
N LYS A 132 -12.42 -5.41 -7.50
CA LYS A 132 -11.52 -4.28 -7.30
C LYS A 132 -11.20 -3.58 -8.61
N GLN A 133 -11.13 -2.26 -8.56
CA GLN A 133 -10.73 -1.46 -9.71
C GLN A 133 -9.21 -1.53 -9.90
N ILE A 134 -8.80 -1.99 -11.08
CA ILE A 134 -7.39 -2.08 -11.46
C ILE A 134 -7.04 -0.87 -12.34
N GLY A 135 -6.03 -0.10 -11.93
CA GLY A 135 -5.52 1.02 -12.70
C GLY A 135 -4.73 0.56 -13.94
N ALA A 136 -4.68 1.40 -14.96
CA ALA A 136 -3.96 1.11 -16.20
C ALA A 136 -2.46 0.84 -15.96
N TYR A 137 -1.88 1.37 -14.89
CA TYR A 137 -0.47 1.16 -14.52
C TYR A 137 -0.12 -0.30 -14.21
N ALA A 138 -1.12 -1.16 -13.99
CA ALA A 138 -0.90 -2.58 -13.66
C ALA A 138 -0.61 -3.44 -14.90
N TYR A 139 -0.95 -2.96 -16.08
CA TYR A 139 -0.76 -3.64 -17.35
C TYR A 139 0.56 -3.24 -17.98
#